data_0deaeebb0a8d784a9754e028009de0bb
#
_entry.id   0deaeebb0a8d784a9754e028009de0bb
#
_cell.length_a   1.000
_cell.length_b   1.000
_cell.length_c   1.000
_cell.angle_alpha   90.00
_cell.angle_beta   90.00
_cell.angle_gamma   90.00
#
_symmetry.space_group_name_H-M   'P 1'
#
loop_
_entity.id
_entity.type
_entity.pdbx_description
1 polymer ?
#
loop_
_entity_poly.entity_id
_entity_poly.type
_entity_poly.pdbx_seq_one_letter_code
_entity_poly.pdbx_strand_id
1 'polypeptide(L)'
;MKEPTRPVASHSRPSPSRSLLFFRRSLFVRGRVLALIATAILIVAGVRRVHAQDEGGKVNEEQAAAVERTVQEVRLLKLTRKVPVEVRSSEEAGKLLQAELESEYAPDAIEADGRAGALIGLYPPGLDLKAANMSLLESQVIAFYDFKKKTMVMVKGAIEREFPDQPPELQSKLNGMILAHEFTHALQDQNFDFGARDEALKNNGDRALALHSVAEGDATIAGYACMLGHMNPAILAALIANLGSFSQTFTGAAAGVPRGVSEPLIFQYTDGVKFVAEAYQRGGWKAVDKLYADPPQSTQQIIDPSLYFEHPTLPSTVTVAGYQSALAGWRKADEDTLGELGLRIVIENTRGTASPDVTLAAGWAGDRIVMLRKGEATSVVWLLAFRDAGSASRFAGVYRKVLDHLHGRPAAHRVELKGSAVLVVAGEAADHYDRLGPAVWKASTIATPPPAVAPGNPSLRANGPPASLTLPRRLAAAY
;
A
#
# COMPACT_ATOMS: atom_id res chain seq x y z
N MET A 1 -24.19 33.43 -70.62
CA MET A 1 -24.85 32.76 -69.50
C MET A 1 -23.94 31.65 -69.00
N LYS A 2 -23.20 31.85 -67.97
CA LYS A 2 -22.43 30.86 -67.24
C LYS A 2 -22.81 30.97 -65.77
N GLU A 3 -23.37 29.90 -65.22
CA GLU A 3 -23.70 29.79 -63.79
C GLU A 3 -22.42 29.77 -62.93
N PRO A 4 -22.47 30.34 -61.72
CA PRO A 4 -21.35 30.26 -60.80
C PRO A 4 -21.43 28.99 -59.94
N THR A 5 -20.36 28.22 -59.94
CA THR A 5 -20.11 27.07 -59.10
C THR A 5 -19.98 27.47 -57.63
N ARG A 6 -20.77 26.83 -56.76
CA ARG A 6 -20.66 26.93 -55.28
C ARG A 6 -19.36 26.24 -54.78
N PRO A 7 -18.67 26.78 -53.78
CA PRO A 7 -17.56 26.10 -53.17
C PRO A 7 -18.06 25.00 -52.17
N VAL A 8 -17.42 23.84 -52.26
CA VAL A 8 -17.62 22.70 -51.37
C VAL A 8 -17.03 23.03 -50.00
N ALA A 9 -17.85 22.98 -48.97
CA ALA A 9 -17.40 23.12 -47.59
C ALA A 9 -16.61 21.87 -47.15
N SER A 10 -15.31 22.07 -46.85
CA SER A 10 -14.46 21.07 -46.21
C SER A 10 -14.90 20.89 -44.77
N HIS A 11 -15.47 19.73 -44.42
CA HIS A 11 -15.66 19.32 -43.04
C HIS A 11 -14.32 18.97 -42.39
N SER A 12 -13.78 19.92 -41.66
CA SER A 12 -12.71 19.69 -40.72
C SER A 12 -13.24 18.79 -39.57
N ARG A 13 -12.73 17.56 -39.49
CA ARG A 13 -12.94 16.68 -38.35
C ARG A 13 -12.33 17.35 -37.10
N PRO A 14 -13.01 17.41 -35.96
CA PRO A 14 -12.40 17.84 -34.74
C PRO A 14 -11.33 16.80 -34.32
N SER A 15 -10.12 17.27 -34.09
CA SER A 15 -9.06 16.48 -33.48
C SER A 15 -9.49 16.03 -32.08
N PRO A 16 -9.20 14.80 -31.66
CA PRO A 16 -9.48 14.40 -30.29
C PRO A 16 -8.63 15.26 -29.36
N SER A 17 -9.31 16.04 -28.52
CA SER A 17 -8.71 16.71 -27.38
C SER A 17 -8.00 15.66 -26.55
N ARG A 18 -6.68 15.69 -26.51
CA ARG A 18 -5.86 14.95 -25.55
C ARG A 18 -6.19 15.49 -24.18
N SER A 19 -7.11 14.82 -23.49
CA SER A 19 -7.27 14.93 -22.05
C SER A 19 -5.97 14.43 -21.45
N LEU A 20 -5.11 15.35 -21.04
CA LEU A 20 -3.99 15.09 -20.17
C LEU A 20 -4.58 14.61 -18.82
N LEU A 21 -4.76 13.31 -18.67
CA LEU A 21 -4.98 12.66 -17.40
C LEU A 21 -3.70 12.86 -16.58
N PHE A 22 -3.72 13.87 -15.74
CA PHE A 22 -2.71 14.04 -14.69
C PHE A 22 -2.86 12.88 -13.71
N PHE A 23 -1.98 11.90 -13.81
CA PHE A 23 -1.85 10.82 -12.83
C PHE A 23 -1.38 11.43 -11.50
N ARG A 24 -2.18 11.27 -10.47
CA ARG A 24 -1.90 11.67 -9.09
C ARG A 24 -1.28 10.48 -8.34
N ARG A 25 -0.34 10.71 -7.42
CA ARG A 25 0.64 9.74 -6.91
C ARG A 25 0.75 9.75 -5.40
N SER A 26 1.22 8.66 -4.80
CA SER A 26 1.42 8.46 -3.37
C SER A 26 2.91 8.50 -2.99
N LEU A 27 3.26 9.03 -1.80
CA LEU A 27 4.60 8.97 -1.20
C LEU A 27 5.03 7.55 -0.86
N PHE A 28 4.07 6.68 -0.54
CA PHE A 28 4.34 5.25 -0.50
C PHE A 28 4.26 4.72 -1.92
N VAL A 29 5.31 4.01 -2.36
CA VAL A 29 5.25 3.24 -3.60
C VAL A 29 3.96 2.45 -3.58
N ARG A 30 3.13 2.63 -4.61
CA ARG A 30 1.81 2.01 -4.67
C ARG A 30 1.91 0.53 -4.38
N GLY A 31 1.13 0.09 -3.40
CA GLY A 31 1.14 -1.26 -2.89
C GLY A 31 1.06 -2.37 -3.94
N ARG A 32 0.58 -2.08 -5.17
CA ARG A 32 0.53 -3.06 -6.26
C ARG A 32 1.89 -3.61 -6.64
N VAL A 33 2.94 -2.79 -6.62
CA VAL A 33 4.31 -3.22 -6.95
C VAL A 33 4.94 -3.92 -5.75
N LEU A 34 4.59 -3.53 -4.52
CA LEU A 34 5.14 -4.10 -3.29
C LEU A 34 4.42 -5.39 -2.85
N ALA A 35 3.15 -5.57 -3.21
CA ALA A 35 2.35 -6.74 -2.83
C ALA A 35 2.83 -8.07 -3.48
N LEU A 36 3.74 -8.00 -4.43
CA LEU A 36 4.12 -9.13 -5.28
C LEU A 36 5.17 -10.08 -4.70
N ILE A 37 5.66 -9.93 -3.44
CA ILE A 37 7.02 -10.35 -3.19
C ILE A 37 7.24 -11.35 -2.05
N ALA A 38 6.47 -11.35 -0.97
CA ALA A 38 6.98 -11.89 0.29
C ALA A 38 6.47 -13.27 0.71
N THR A 39 5.87 -14.06 -0.14
CA THR A 39 5.19 -15.31 0.25
C THR A 39 6.12 -16.43 0.70
N ALA A 40 7.39 -16.41 0.31
CA ALA A 40 8.27 -17.58 0.40
C ALA A 40 8.91 -17.85 1.76
N ILE A 41 9.06 -16.85 2.63
CA ILE A 41 10.01 -16.95 3.76
C ILE A 41 9.43 -17.57 5.03
N LEU A 42 8.11 -17.67 5.18
CA LEU A 42 7.46 -18.08 6.44
C LEU A 42 7.66 -19.54 6.90
N ILE A 43 8.37 -20.39 6.16
CA ILE A 43 8.27 -21.86 6.33
C ILE A 43 9.49 -22.52 6.96
N VAL A 44 10.65 -21.88 7.01
CA VAL A 44 11.93 -22.55 7.32
C VAL A 44 12.06 -23.03 8.77
N ALA A 45 11.26 -22.57 9.70
CA ALA A 45 11.48 -22.83 11.13
C ALA A 45 10.93 -24.16 11.68
N GLY A 46 10.20 -24.99 10.93
CA GLY A 46 9.39 -26.06 11.52
C GLY A 46 9.53 -27.50 11.03
N VAL A 47 10.29 -27.84 9.99
CA VAL A 47 10.20 -29.18 9.38
C VAL A 47 11.50 -29.99 9.53
N ARG A 48 11.44 -31.08 10.32
CA ARG A 48 12.45 -32.12 10.38
C ARG A 48 12.42 -32.99 9.10
N ARG A 49 13.62 -33.37 8.62
CA ARG A 49 13.89 -34.14 7.39
C ARG A 49 13.01 -35.38 7.24
N VAL A 50 12.33 -35.46 6.11
CA VAL A 50 11.83 -36.71 5.55
C VAL A 50 12.38 -36.82 4.12
N HIS A 51 13.02 -37.96 3.83
CA HIS A 51 13.61 -38.23 2.49
C HIS A 51 12.56 -38.83 1.57
N ALA A 52 12.37 -38.22 0.40
CA ALA A 52 11.86 -38.89 -0.79
C ALA A 52 12.38 -38.21 -2.05
N GLN A 53 12.78 -39.00 -3.04
CA GLN A 53 13.23 -38.55 -4.35
C GLN A 53 12.02 -38.28 -5.24
N ASP A 54 11.96 -37.14 -5.90
CA ASP A 54 11.42 -37.03 -7.25
C ASP A 54 11.74 -35.70 -7.96
N GLU A 55 11.49 -35.65 -9.24
CA GLU A 55 12.05 -34.78 -10.27
C GLU A 55 11.75 -33.29 -10.11
N GLY A 56 12.77 -32.44 -10.35
CA GLY A 56 12.80 -31.00 -10.19
C GLY A 56 11.61 -30.21 -10.73
N GLY A 57 11.06 -29.44 -9.84
CA GLY A 57 10.22 -28.25 -9.81
C GLY A 57 9.70 -27.61 -11.11
N LYS A 58 9.12 -28.34 -12.04
CA LYS A 58 8.30 -27.75 -13.10
C LYS A 58 6.87 -27.70 -12.63
N VAL A 59 6.35 -26.47 -12.33
CA VAL A 59 4.90 -26.28 -12.29
C VAL A 59 4.38 -26.57 -13.67
N ASN A 60 3.70 -27.71 -13.81
CA ASN A 60 2.95 -27.99 -15.00
C ASN A 60 1.54 -27.37 -14.90
N GLU A 61 0.85 -27.23 -16.01
CA GLU A 61 -0.52 -26.68 -16.04
C GLU A 61 -1.48 -27.49 -15.17
N GLU A 62 -1.24 -28.77 -14.97
CA GLU A 62 -2.04 -29.67 -14.14
C GLU A 62 -1.90 -29.32 -12.65
N GLN A 63 -0.68 -29.05 -12.18
CA GLN A 63 -0.43 -28.60 -10.81
C GLN A 63 -1.08 -27.25 -10.54
N ALA A 64 -0.95 -26.29 -11.45
CA ALA A 64 -1.60 -24.98 -11.32
C ALA A 64 -3.13 -25.13 -11.26
N ALA A 65 -3.73 -25.96 -12.11
CA ALA A 65 -5.16 -26.24 -12.10
C ALA A 65 -5.62 -26.98 -10.83
N ALA A 66 -4.78 -27.82 -10.25
CA ALA A 66 -5.09 -28.49 -8.98
C ALA A 66 -5.10 -27.47 -7.82
N VAL A 67 -4.10 -26.60 -7.76
CA VAL A 67 -4.03 -25.52 -6.75
C VAL A 67 -5.19 -24.55 -6.92
N GLU A 68 -5.53 -24.16 -8.15
CA GLU A 68 -6.68 -23.28 -8.44
C GLU A 68 -7.99 -23.86 -7.88
N ARG A 69 -8.22 -25.17 -8.04
CA ARG A 69 -9.40 -25.83 -7.44
C ARG A 69 -9.36 -25.81 -5.92
N THR A 70 -8.22 -26.18 -5.32
CA THR A 70 -8.05 -26.26 -3.88
C THR A 70 -8.25 -24.90 -3.22
N VAL A 71 -7.70 -23.83 -3.77
CA VAL A 71 -7.85 -22.48 -3.15
C VAL A 71 -9.29 -22.00 -3.20
N GLN A 72 -10.03 -22.29 -4.27
CA GLN A 72 -11.46 -21.95 -4.35
C GLN A 72 -12.29 -22.70 -3.28
N GLU A 73 -11.95 -23.97 -3.02
CA GLU A 73 -12.61 -24.78 -1.99
C GLU A 73 -12.26 -24.30 -0.58
N VAL A 74 -10.97 -24.04 -0.32
CA VAL A 74 -10.48 -23.58 0.99
C VAL A 74 -10.98 -22.17 1.31
N ARG A 75 -10.88 -21.23 0.35
CA ARG A 75 -11.26 -19.83 0.56
C ARG A 75 -12.76 -19.59 0.46
N LEU A 76 -13.53 -20.58 0.00
CA LEU A 76 -14.98 -20.52 -0.22
C LEU A 76 -15.40 -19.43 -1.21
N LEU A 77 -14.54 -19.10 -2.18
CA LEU A 77 -14.78 -18.17 -3.28
C LEU A 77 -14.65 -18.90 -4.61
N LYS A 78 -15.21 -18.32 -5.67
CA LYS A 78 -15.13 -18.89 -7.03
C LYS A 78 -14.49 -17.88 -7.98
N LEU A 79 -13.62 -18.37 -8.84
CA LEU A 79 -13.16 -17.61 -9.99
C LEU A 79 -14.30 -17.53 -11.03
N THR A 80 -14.62 -16.33 -11.46
CA THR A 80 -15.63 -16.06 -12.50
C THR A 80 -15.02 -16.11 -13.90
N ARG A 81 -13.68 -16.00 -13.98
CA ARG A 81 -12.89 -16.04 -15.21
C ARG A 81 -11.63 -16.87 -14.95
N LYS A 82 -11.22 -17.65 -15.98
CA LYS A 82 -9.94 -18.38 -15.94
C LYS A 82 -8.78 -17.40 -15.75
N VAL A 83 -7.82 -17.79 -14.93
CA VAL A 83 -6.56 -17.06 -14.72
C VAL A 83 -5.47 -17.74 -15.54
N PRO A 84 -4.94 -17.12 -16.61
CA PRO A 84 -3.79 -17.65 -17.31
C PRO A 84 -2.57 -17.69 -16.38
N VAL A 85 -1.75 -18.74 -16.50
CA VAL A 85 -0.48 -18.88 -15.79
C VAL A 85 0.66 -18.82 -16.79
N GLU A 86 1.56 -17.88 -16.61
CA GLU A 86 2.74 -17.69 -17.46
C GLU A 86 4.00 -17.96 -16.64
N VAL A 87 4.92 -18.76 -17.22
CA VAL A 87 6.24 -19.00 -16.63
C VAL A 87 7.25 -18.09 -17.32
N ARG A 88 7.97 -17.28 -16.56
CA ARG A 88 8.94 -16.31 -17.05
C ARG A 88 10.32 -16.57 -16.43
N SER A 89 11.38 -16.20 -17.12
CA SER A 89 12.70 -16.09 -16.51
C SER A 89 12.74 -14.96 -15.49
N SER A 90 13.73 -14.95 -14.58
CA SER A 90 13.91 -13.84 -13.63
C SER A 90 14.12 -12.50 -14.34
N GLU A 91 14.84 -12.49 -15.47
CA GLU A 91 15.05 -11.29 -16.28
C GLU A 91 13.74 -10.75 -16.89
N GLU A 92 12.90 -11.65 -17.46
CA GLU A 92 11.61 -11.26 -18.02
C GLU A 92 10.64 -10.77 -16.94
N ALA A 93 10.61 -11.42 -15.78
CA ALA A 93 9.81 -10.99 -14.64
C ALA A 93 10.27 -9.62 -14.11
N GLY A 94 11.58 -9.40 -13.98
CA GLY A 94 12.16 -8.10 -13.62
C GLY A 94 11.76 -6.98 -14.58
N LYS A 95 11.77 -7.24 -15.90
CA LYS A 95 11.30 -6.29 -16.92
C LYS A 95 9.80 -5.97 -16.78
N LEU A 96 8.98 -6.97 -16.46
CA LEU A 96 7.54 -6.75 -16.21
C LEU A 96 7.32 -5.86 -14.97
N LEU A 97 8.04 -6.14 -13.88
CA LEU A 97 7.97 -5.35 -12.65
C LEU A 97 8.48 -3.91 -12.85
N GLN A 98 9.58 -3.74 -13.58
CA GLN A 98 10.07 -2.42 -13.94
C GLN A 98 9.05 -1.65 -14.77
N ALA A 99 8.45 -2.28 -15.78
CA ALA A 99 7.42 -1.65 -16.60
C ALA A 99 6.17 -1.30 -15.78
N GLU A 100 5.80 -2.13 -14.81
CA GLU A 100 4.69 -1.85 -13.88
C GLU A 100 5.03 -0.64 -13.02
N LEU A 101 6.20 -0.62 -12.36
CA LEU A 101 6.67 0.52 -11.56
C LEU A 101 6.70 1.82 -12.38
N GLU A 102 7.26 1.78 -13.60
CA GLU A 102 7.32 2.95 -14.48
C GLU A 102 5.93 3.41 -14.95
N SER A 103 4.98 2.49 -15.11
CA SER A 103 3.60 2.84 -15.48
C SER A 103 2.84 3.54 -14.36
N GLU A 104 3.27 3.35 -13.12
CA GLU A 104 2.67 3.95 -11.92
C GLU A 104 3.15 5.39 -11.69
N TYR A 105 4.31 5.75 -12.21
CA TYR A 105 4.92 7.06 -12.06
C TYR A 105 5.05 7.77 -13.40
N ALA A 106 4.82 9.12 -13.45
CA ALA A 106 5.33 9.89 -14.56
C ALA A 106 6.84 9.99 -14.46
N PRO A 107 7.53 10.29 -15.55
CA PRO A 107 8.94 10.66 -15.53
C PRO A 107 9.20 11.64 -14.38
N ASP A 108 10.31 11.57 -13.71
CA ASP A 108 10.75 12.48 -12.61
C ASP A 108 9.92 12.47 -11.31
N ALA A 109 8.82 11.74 -11.25
CA ALA A 109 7.99 11.80 -10.06
C ALA A 109 8.48 10.91 -8.91
N ILE A 110 8.97 9.73 -9.21
CA ILE A 110 9.57 8.87 -8.18
C ILE A 110 10.79 9.55 -7.55
N GLU A 111 11.56 10.33 -8.34
CA GLU A 111 12.66 11.12 -7.82
C GLU A 111 12.17 12.28 -6.95
N ALA A 112 11.07 12.95 -7.35
CA ALA A 112 10.46 14.01 -6.55
C ALA A 112 9.89 13.46 -5.23
N ASP A 113 9.31 12.27 -5.25
CA ASP A 113 8.83 11.58 -4.05
C ASP A 113 10.00 11.19 -3.13
N GLY A 114 11.11 10.72 -3.70
CA GLY A 114 12.33 10.46 -2.94
C GLY A 114 12.85 11.72 -2.24
N ARG A 115 12.89 12.86 -2.95
CA ARG A 115 13.30 14.17 -2.38
C ARG A 115 12.32 14.65 -1.31
N ALA A 116 11.02 14.54 -1.54
CA ALA A 116 10.00 14.94 -0.58
C ALA A 116 10.05 14.08 0.69
N GLY A 117 10.19 12.77 0.52
CA GLY A 117 10.35 11.84 1.64
C GLY A 117 11.63 12.10 2.45
N ALA A 118 12.73 12.48 1.79
CA ALA A 118 13.97 12.87 2.47
C ALA A 118 13.79 14.15 3.30
N LEU A 119 12.99 15.13 2.84
CA LEU A 119 12.72 16.35 3.59
C LEU A 119 12.00 16.13 4.91
N ILE A 120 11.26 15.03 5.06
CA ILE A 120 10.53 14.68 6.28
C ILE A 120 11.18 13.54 7.07
N GLY A 121 12.27 12.95 6.59
CA GLY A 121 12.96 11.84 7.25
C GLY A 121 12.38 10.46 6.95
N LEU A 122 11.49 10.33 5.98
CA LEU A 122 10.98 9.03 5.52
C LEU A 122 12.06 8.24 4.79
N TYR A 123 12.90 8.92 4.03
CA TYR A 123 14.02 8.35 3.29
C TYR A 123 15.34 9.05 3.64
N PRO A 124 16.49 8.39 3.49
CA PRO A 124 17.78 9.05 3.59
C PRO A 124 17.96 10.06 2.44
N PRO A 125 18.68 11.17 2.67
CA PRO A 125 19.00 12.13 1.61
C PRO A 125 19.75 11.46 0.44
N GLY A 126 19.35 11.81 -0.79
CA GLY A 126 19.98 11.29 -2.01
C GLY A 126 19.62 9.86 -2.38
N LEU A 127 18.60 9.27 -1.75
CA LEU A 127 18.13 7.94 -2.12
C LEU A 127 17.63 7.94 -3.57
N ASP A 128 18.14 7.01 -4.37
CA ASP A 128 17.50 6.60 -5.62
C ASP A 128 16.32 5.67 -5.25
N LEU A 129 15.14 6.27 -5.11
CA LEU A 129 13.93 5.55 -4.70
C LEU A 129 13.52 4.49 -5.73
N LYS A 130 13.77 4.75 -7.04
CA LYS A 130 13.49 3.77 -8.09
C LYS A 130 14.40 2.54 -7.95
N ALA A 131 15.70 2.76 -7.82
CA ALA A 131 16.66 1.68 -7.65
C ALA A 131 16.40 0.88 -6.37
N ALA A 132 16.07 1.54 -5.25
CA ALA A 132 15.74 0.88 -3.99
C ALA A 132 14.50 -0.02 -4.10
N ASN A 133 13.45 0.46 -4.77
CA ASN A 133 12.24 -0.35 -5.03
C ASN A 133 12.56 -1.53 -5.96
N MET A 134 13.27 -1.30 -7.06
CA MET A 134 13.64 -2.38 -7.99
C MET A 134 14.50 -3.45 -7.32
N SER A 135 15.50 -3.05 -6.51
CA SER A 135 16.32 -4.00 -5.76
C SER A 135 15.49 -4.87 -4.83
N LEU A 136 14.49 -4.29 -4.13
CA LEU A 136 13.60 -5.03 -3.26
C LEU A 136 12.73 -6.01 -4.07
N LEU A 137 12.13 -5.54 -5.17
CA LEU A 137 11.27 -6.34 -6.05
C LEU A 137 12.03 -7.53 -6.66
N GLU A 138 13.17 -7.30 -7.28
CA GLU A 138 13.94 -8.32 -7.98
C GLU A 138 14.49 -9.41 -7.05
N SER A 139 14.83 -9.04 -5.81
CA SER A 139 15.40 -9.97 -4.83
C SER A 139 14.39 -10.96 -4.23
N GLN A 140 13.09 -10.67 -4.33
CA GLN A 140 12.04 -11.36 -3.57
C GLN A 140 11.01 -12.08 -4.45
N VAL A 141 10.93 -11.79 -5.75
CA VAL A 141 9.85 -12.28 -6.62
C VAL A 141 10.00 -13.77 -6.95
N ILE A 142 9.00 -14.54 -6.53
CA ILE A 142 8.84 -15.97 -6.89
C ILE A 142 7.66 -16.13 -7.85
N ALA A 143 6.56 -15.46 -7.60
CA ALA A 143 5.37 -15.41 -8.45
C ALA A 143 4.62 -14.10 -8.18
N PHE A 144 3.67 -13.73 -9.06
CA PHE A 144 2.75 -12.62 -8.84
C PHE A 144 1.52 -12.68 -9.73
N TYR A 145 0.41 -12.14 -9.24
CA TYR A 145 -0.80 -11.90 -10.03
C TYR A 145 -0.78 -10.47 -10.62
N ASP A 146 -0.70 -10.38 -11.95
CA ASP A 146 -0.78 -9.10 -12.67
C ASP A 146 -2.24 -8.62 -12.71
N PHE A 147 -2.57 -7.64 -11.87
CA PHE A 147 -3.92 -7.08 -11.76
C PHE A 147 -4.38 -6.36 -13.02
N LYS A 148 -3.49 -5.90 -13.89
CA LYS A 148 -3.85 -5.25 -15.16
C LYS A 148 -4.13 -6.28 -16.25
N LYS A 149 -3.26 -7.28 -16.39
CA LYS A 149 -3.39 -8.33 -17.39
C LYS A 149 -4.30 -9.49 -16.94
N LYS A 150 -4.62 -9.54 -15.62
CA LYS A 150 -5.40 -10.63 -15.02
C LYS A 150 -4.74 -12.01 -15.24
N THR A 151 -3.43 -12.05 -15.13
CA THR A 151 -2.58 -13.20 -15.42
C THR A 151 -1.66 -13.46 -14.23
N MET A 152 -1.45 -14.71 -13.90
CA MET A 152 -0.43 -15.12 -12.93
C MET A 152 0.90 -15.30 -13.64
N VAL A 153 1.96 -14.71 -13.08
CA VAL A 153 3.34 -14.87 -13.54
C VAL A 153 4.13 -15.65 -12.51
N MET A 154 4.79 -16.71 -12.94
CA MET A 154 5.70 -17.50 -12.12
C MET A 154 7.13 -17.33 -12.60
N VAL A 155 8.07 -17.19 -11.67
CA VAL A 155 9.48 -17.06 -12.00
C VAL A 155 10.15 -18.44 -12.00
N LYS A 156 10.69 -18.83 -13.16
CA LYS A 156 11.34 -20.13 -13.35
C LYS A 156 12.53 -20.30 -12.39
N GLY A 157 12.54 -21.40 -11.65
CA GLY A 157 13.62 -21.76 -10.74
C GLY A 157 13.73 -20.87 -9.52
N ALA A 158 12.70 -20.07 -9.18
CA ALA A 158 12.73 -19.17 -8.04
C ALA A 158 12.68 -19.93 -6.70
N ILE A 159 11.88 -20.98 -6.61
CA ILE A 159 11.80 -21.82 -5.40
C ILE A 159 13.12 -22.52 -5.12
N GLU A 160 13.74 -23.08 -6.14
CA GLU A 160 15.04 -23.78 -6.01
C GLU A 160 16.16 -22.81 -5.60
N ARG A 161 16.10 -21.57 -6.07
CA ARG A 161 17.06 -20.53 -5.67
C ARG A 161 16.85 -20.06 -4.22
N GLU A 162 15.59 -19.88 -3.84
CA GLU A 162 15.25 -19.33 -2.52
C GLU A 162 15.38 -20.39 -1.43
N PHE A 163 15.11 -21.66 -1.77
CA PHE A 163 15.15 -22.79 -0.84
C PHE A 163 16.05 -23.94 -1.32
N PRO A 164 17.35 -23.67 -1.60
CA PRO A 164 18.25 -24.65 -2.23
C PRO A 164 18.47 -25.89 -1.36
N ASP A 165 18.42 -25.74 -0.04
CA ASP A 165 18.68 -26.81 0.92
C ASP A 165 17.42 -27.61 1.32
N GLN A 166 16.26 -27.28 0.76
CA GLN A 166 15.03 -27.97 1.07
C GLN A 166 14.82 -29.20 0.15
N PRO A 167 14.28 -30.31 0.70
CA PRO A 167 13.94 -31.46 -0.09
C PRO A 167 12.93 -31.10 -1.23
N PRO A 168 13.01 -31.75 -2.41
CA PRO A 168 12.10 -31.46 -3.54
C PRO A 168 10.61 -31.54 -3.20
N GLU A 169 10.22 -32.45 -2.31
CA GLU A 169 8.82 -32.54 -1.84
C GLU A 169 8.38 -31.28 -1.09
N LEU A 170 9.26 -30.72 -0.26
CA LEU A 170 8.96 -29.46 0.45
C LEU A 170 8.97 -28.28 -0.52
N GLN A 171 9.93 -28.22 -1.46
CA GLN A 171 9.94 -27.22 -2.52
C GLN A 171 8.64 -27.23 -3.32
N SER A 172 8.12 -28.43 -3.66
CA SER A 172 6.83 -28.57 -4.34
C SER A 172 5.65 -28.07 -3.49
N LYS A 173 5.62 -28.34 -2.18
CA LYS A 173 4.60 -27.82 -1.27
C LYS A 173 4.65 -26.29 -1.14
N LEU A 174 5.87 -25.73 -1.06
CA LEU A 174 6.09 -24.29 -1.04
C LEU A 174 5.59 -23.64 -2.32
N ASN A 175 5.90 -24.22 -3.46
CA ASN A 175 5.41 -23.77 -4.75
C ASN A 175 3.88 -23.78 -4.82
N GLY A 176 3.24 -24.86 -4.35
CA GLY A 176 1.78 -24.96 -4.24
C GLY A 176 1.18 -23.89 -3.34
N MET A 177 1.83 -23.57 -2.21
CA MET A 177 1.39 -22.54 -1.28
C MET A 177 1.47 -21.13 -1.91
N ILE A 178 2.56 -20.83 -2.60
CA ILE A 178 2.75 -19.54 -3.29
C ILE A 178 1.72 -19.39 -4.41
N LEU A 179 1.52 -20.45 -5.22
CA LEU A 179 0.46 -20.45 -6.21
C LEU A 179 -0.93 -20.20 -5.60
N ALA A 180 -1.24 -20.81 -4.45
CA ALA A 180 -2.51 -20.60 -3.77
C ALA A 180 -2.65 -19.15 -3.26
N HIS A 181 -1.56 -18.54 -2.79
CA HIS A 181 -1.50 -17.14 -2.45
C HIS A 181 -1.86 -16.26 -3.65
N GLU A 182 -1.20 -16.45 -4.79
CA GLU A 182 -1.43 -15.67 -5.99
C GLU A 182 -2.83 -15.89 -6.60
N PHE A 183 -3.34 -17.12 -6.57
CA PHE A 183 -4.73 -17.38 -6.94
C PHE A 183 -5.73 -16.71 -5.97
N THR A 184 -5.35 -16.49 -4.72
CA THR A 184 -6.19 -15.73 -3.79
C THR A 184 -6.28 -14.27 -4.21
N HIS A 185 -5.21 -13.65 -4.73
CA HIS A 185 -5.29 -12.32 -5.32
C HIS A 185 -6.22 -12.27 -6.53
N ALA A 186 -6.21 -13.30 -7.37
CA ALA A 186 -7.17 -13.41 -8.46
C ALA A 186 -8.63 -13.54 -7.95
N LEU A 187 -8.85 -14.28 -6.86
CA LEU A 187 -10.17 -14.36 -6.21
C LEU A 187 -10.60 -13.01 -5.64
N GLN A 188 -9.69 -12.28 -4.97
CA GLN A 188 -9.94 -10.95 -4.42
C GLN A 188 -10.32 -9.95 -5.52
N ASP A 189 -9.59 -9.98 -6.63
CA ASP A 189 -9.87 -9.13 -7.79
C ASP A 189 -11.23 -9.41 -8.41
N GLN A 190 -11.56 -10.70 -8.59
CA GLN A 190 -12.79 -11.11 -9.28
C GLN A 190 -14.05 -11.04 -8.39
N ASN A 191 -13.94 -11.20 -7.08
CA ASN A 191 -15.08 -11.20 -6.17
C ASN A 191 -15.29 -9.86 -5.47
N PHE A 192 -14.22 -9.05 -5.30
CA PHE A 192 -14.28 -7.81 -4.52
C PHE A 192 -13.84 -6.56 -5.30
N ASP A 193 -13.48 -6.73 -6.58
CA ASP A 193 -13.01 -5.63 -7.45
C ASP A 193 -11.80 -4.89 -6.86
N PHE A 194 -10.86 -5.69 -6.29
CA PHE A 194 -9.71 -5.18 -5.55
C PHE A 194 -8.92 -4.14 -6.36
N GLY A 195 -8.63 -4.44 -7.62
CA GLY A 195 -7.85 -3.56 -8.48
C GLY A 195 -8.44 -2.17 -8.67
N ALA A 196 -9.78 -2.04 -8.80
CA ALA A 196 -10.45 -0.75 -8.93
C ALA A 196 -10.51 0.00 -7.60
N ARG A 197 -10.66 -0.72 -6.47
CA ARG A 197 -10.63 -0.12 -5.13
C ARG A 197 -9.28 0.47 -4.79
N ASP A 198 -8.21 -0.24 -5.10
CA ASP A 198 -6.85 0.22 -4.92
C ASP A 198 -6.57 1.47 -5.77
N GLU A 199 -6.95 1.47 -7.04
CA GLU A 199 -6.81 2.64 -7.91
C GLU A 199 -7.56 3.88 -7.37
N ALA A 200 -8.70 3.68 -6.71
CA ALA A 200 -9.43 4.78 -6.08
C ALA A 200 -8.70 5.40 -4.87
N LEU A 201 -7.72 4.70 -4.29
CA LEU A 201 -6.95 5.12 -3.11
C LEU A 201 -5.59 5.76 -3.44
N LYS A 202 -5.29 5.99 -4.69
CA LYS A 202 -4.00 6.50 -5.18
C LYS A 202 -3.46 7.79 -4.53
N ASN A 203 -4.27 8.55 -3.84
CA ASN A 203 -3.89 9.76 -3.11
C ASN A 203 -4.02 9.59 -1.60
N ASN A 204 -4.06 8.36 -1.10
CA ASN A 204 -4.13 8.06 0.31
C ASN A 204 -3.37 6.75 0.57
N GLY A 205 -2.05 6.87 0.68
CA GLY A 205 -1.14 5.74 0.85
C GLY A 205 -1.40 4.95 2.14
N ASP A 206 -1.78 5.61 3.22
CA ASP A 206 -2.15 4.98 4.48
C ASP A 206 -3.35 4.02 4.32
N ARG A 207 -4.40 4.50 3.66
CA ARG A 207 -5.60 3.70 3.42
C ARG A 207 -5.37 2.60 2.38
N ALA A 208 -4.57 2.89 1.34
CA ALA A 208 -4.17 1.88 0.36
C ALA A 208 -3.38 0.76 1.05
N LEU A 209 -2.41 1.11 1.88
CA LEU A 209 -1.61 0.13 2.63
C LEU A 209 -2.46 -0.70 3.61
N ALA A 210 -3.46 -0.10 4.25
CA ALA A 210 -4.40 -0.84 5.08
C ALA A 210 -5.22 -1.85 4.25
N LEU A 211 -5.68 -1.47 3.05
CA LEU A 211 -6.38 -2.38 2.13
C LEU A 211 -5.47 -3.52 1.64
N HIS A 212 -4.21 -3.20 1.30
CA HIS A 212 -3.21 -4.20 0.92
C HIS A 212 -2.89 -5.16 2.07
N SER A 213 -2.82 -4.66 3.29
CA SER A 213 -2.62 -5.50 4.49
C SER A 213 -3.74 -6.52 4.67
N VAL A 214 -4.98 -6.18 4.32
CA VAL A 214 -6.09 -7.14 4.28
C VAL A 214 -5.87 -8.18 3.19
N ALA A 215 -5.50 -7.76 1.98
CA ALA A 215 -5.32 -8.66 0.85
C ALA A 215 -4.18 -9.65 1.08
N GLU A 216 -3.03 -9.17 1.55
CA GLU A 216 -1.86 -10.01 1.83
C GLU A 216 -2.08 -10.95 3.02
N GLY A 217 -2.74 -10.47 4.07
CA GLY A 217 -3.12 -11.30 5.21
C GLY A 217 -4.05 -12.44 4.81
N ASP A 218 -5.06 -12.15 4.00
CA ASP A 218 -6.00 -13.14 3.45
C ASP A 218 -5.29 -14.17 2.56
N ALA A 219 -4.47 -13.71 1.60
CA ALA A 219 -3.74 -14.58 0.68
C ALA A 219 -2.73 -15.45 1.42
N THR A 220 -2.05 -14.93 2.44
CA THR A 220 -1.13 -15.70 3.29
C THR A 220 -1.87 -16.81 4.04
N ILE A 221 -2.97 -16.50 4.72
CA ILE A 221 -3.74 -17.49 5.48
C ILE A 221 -4.33 -18.55 4.52
N ALA A 222 -4.81 -18.14 3.35
CA ALA A 222 -5.33 -19.06 2.33
C ALA A 222 -4.25 -19.99 1.77
N GLY A 223 -3.05 -19.46 1.48
CA GLY A 223 -1.89 -20.25 1.05
C GLY A 223 -1.52 -21.35 2.05
N TYR A 224 -1.43 -20.99 3.34
CA TYR A 224 -1.18 -21.97 4.39
C TYR A 224 -2.32 -22.99 4.54
N ALA A 225 -3.56 -22.54 4.45
CA ALA A 225 -4.71 -23.45 4.52
C ALA A 225 -4.71 -24.47 3.37
N CYS A 226 -4.32 -24.05 2.15
CA CYS A 226 -4.14 -24.93 1.01
C CYS A 226 -3.00 -25.94 1.22
N MET A 227 -1.84 -25.48 1.70
CA MET A 227 -0.68 -26.34 1.96
C MET A 227 -0.96 -27.41 3.03
N LEU A 228 -1.72 -27.06 4.08
CA LEU A 228 -2.02 -27.92 5.22
C LEU A 228 -3.36 -28.65 5.10
N GLY A 229 -4.12 -28.39 4.03
CA GLY A 229 -5.44 -28.97 3.76
C GLY A 229 -6.60 -28.32 4.53
N HIS A 230 -6.31 -27.52 5.55
CA HIS A 230 -7.31 -26.79 6.35
C HIS A 230 -6.66 -25.69 7.20
N MET A 231 -7.47 -24.77 7.70
CA MET A 231 -7.07 -23.80 8.71
C MET A 231 -7.87 -24.04 10.00
N ASN A 232 -7.17 -24.08 11.13
CA ASN A 232 -7.78 -24.17 12.45
C ASN A 232 -7.08 -23.20 13.42
N PRO A 233 -7.64 -22.97 14.64
CA PRO A 233 -7.06 -22.02 15.60
C PRO A 233 -5.62 -22.32 16.01
N ALA A 234 -5.21 -23.58 16.09
CA ALA A 234 -3.84 -23.96 16.47
C ALA A 234 -2.83 -23.63 15.34
N ILE A 235 -3.18 -23.94 14.10
CA ILE A 235 -2.37 -23.59 12.92
C ILE A 235 -2.25 -22.05 12.82
N LEU A 236 -3.35 -21.34 12.98
CA LEU A 236 -3.35 -19.88 12.91
C LEU A 236 -2.51 -19.26 14.03
N ALA A 237 -2.59 -19.78 15.26
CA ALA A 237 -1.74 -19.33 16.36
C ALA A 237 -0.25 -19.61 16.09
N ALA A 238 0.09 -20.78 15.53
CA ALA A 238 1.45 -21.11 15.14
C ALA A 238 1.97 -20.17 14.03
N LEU A 239 1.16 -19.84 13.04
CA LEU A 239 1.49 -18.87 12.00
C LEU A 239 1.81 -17.52 12.63
N ILE A 240 0.93 -16.98 13.47
CA ILE A 240 1.12 -15.69 14.15
C ILE A 240 2.40 -15.70 15.00
N ALA A 241 2.67 -16.76 15.74
CA ALA A 241 3.86 -16.88 16.60
C ALA A 241 5.18 -16.83 15.79
N ASN A 242 5.17 -17.24 14.52
CA ASN A 242 6.34 -17.26 13.65
C ASN A 242 6.54 -15.97 12.84
N LEU A 243 5.60 -15.01 12.86
CA LEU A 243 5.73 -13.76 12.11
C LEU A 243 6.95 -12.92 12.51
N GLY A 244 7.39 -13.01 13.76
CA GLY A 244 8.61 -12.35 14.22
C GLY A 244 9.87 -12.87 13.53
N SER A 245 9.98 -14.19 13.34
CA SER A 245 11.09 -14.82 12.62
C SER A 245 11.06 -14.44 11.14
N PHE A 246 9.88 -14.41 10.54
CA PHE A 246 9.68 -13.89 9.18
C PHE A 246 10.18 -12.46 9.03
N SER A 247 9.75 -11.56 9.91
CA SER A 247 10.17 -10.15 9.90
C SER A 247 11.69 -10.03 9.97
N GLN A 248 12.35 -10.81 10.83
CA GLN A 248 13.82 -10.80 10.95
C GLN A 248 14.52 -11.30 9.68
N THR A 249 14.04 -12.39 9.09
CA THR A 249 14.59 -12.95 7.86
C THR A 249 14.42 -11.97 6.70
N PHE A 250 13.23 -11.37 6.56
CA PHE A 250 12.95 -10.38 5.54
C PHE A 250 13.81 -9.12 5.70
N THR A 251 13.95 -8.61 6.93
CA THR A 251 14.80 -7.45 7.21
C THR A 251 16.26 -7.76 6.89
N GLY A 252 16.73 -9.00 7.13
CA GLY A 252 18.05 -9.47 6.72
C GLY A 252 18.23 -9.50 5.20
N ALA A 253 17.24 -10.01 4.47
CA ALA A 253 17.25 -10.05 3.00
C ALA A 253 17.15 -8.66 2.38
N ALA A 254 16.42 -7.73 3.03
CA ALA A 254 16.32 -6.33 2.64
C ALA A 254 17.45 -5.45 3.23
N ALA A 255 18.56 -6.06 3.69
CA ALA A 255 19.68 -5.32 4.26
C ALA A 255 20.20 -4.27 3.26
N GLY A 256 20.26 -3.02 3.71
CA GLY A 256 20.65 -1.88 2.85
C GLY A 256 19.47 -1.17 2.17
N VAL A 257 18.26 -1.74 2.18
CA VAL A 257 17.06 -1.04 1.72
C VAL A 257 16.52 -0.16 2.86
N PRO A 258 16.30 1.14 2.63
CA PRO A 258 15.79 2.04 3.67
C PRO A 258 14.44 1.58 4.22
N ARG A 259 14.22 1.77 5.52
CA ARG A 259 12.99 1.36 6.22
C ARG A 259 11.72 1.96 5.61
N GLY A 260 11.79 3.20 5.11
CA GLY A 260 10.65 3.82 4.40
C GLY A 260 10.21 3.04 3.17
N VAL A 261 11.07 2.20 2.60
CA VAL A 261 10.79 1.33 1.46
C VAL A 261 10.42 -0.08 1.92
N SER A 262 11.19 -0.68 2.83
CA SER A 262 11.01 -2.09 3.23
C SER A 262 9.90 -2.31 4.27
N GLU A 263 9.70 -1.38 5.20
CA GLU A 263 8.76 -1.53 6.32
C GLU A 263 7.28 -1.60 5.88
N PRO A 264 6.80 -0.80 4.92
CA PRO A 264 5.43 -0.94 4.40
C PRO A 264 5.16 -2.33 3.81
N LEU A 265 6.16 -2.97 3.21
CA LEU A 265 6.04 -4.32 2.70
C LEU A 265 5.98 -5.34 3.84
N ILE A 266 6.92 -5.29 4.79
CA ILE A 266 6.94 -6.19 5.96
C ILE A 266 5.62 -6.10 6.73
N PHE A 267 5.08 -4.90 6.89
CA PHE A 267 3.85 -4.61 7.60
C PHE A 267 2.64 -5.39 7.05
N GLN A 268 2.52 -5.49 5.74
CA GLN A 268 1.41 -6.22 5.10
C GLN A 268 1.42 -7.71 5.48
N TYR A 269 2.60 -8.30 5.58
CA TYR A 269 2.79 -9.73 5.89
C TYR A 269 2.91 -10.03 7.39
N THR A 270 3.04 -9.03 8.24
CA THR A 270 3.10 -9.21 9.70
C THR A 270 1.82 -8.74 10.36
N ASP A 271 1.58 -7.44 10.37
CA ASP A 271 0.41 -6.87 11.03
C ASP A 271 -0.86 -7.11 10.21
N GLY A 272 -0.77 -7.14 8.88
CA GLY A 272 -1.87 -7.54 8.01
C GLY A 272 -2.34 -8.98 8.27
N VAL A 273 -1.42 -9.94 8.40
CA VAL A 273 -1.76 -11.33 8.74
C VAL A 273 -2.41 -11.42 10.13
N LYS A 274 -1.90 -10.70 11.14
CA LYS A 274 -2.52 -10.66 12.49
C LYS A 274 -3.94 -10.11 12.44
N PHE A 275 -4.14 -9.02 11.71
CA PHE A 275 -5.45 -8.37 11.55
C PHE A 275 -6.48 -9.29 10.88
N VAL A 276 -6.10 -9.93 9.77
CA VAL A 276 -6.98 -10.87 9.06
C VAL A 276 -7.20 -12.15 9.88
N ALA A 277 -6.19 -12.62 10.60
CA ALA A 277 -6.32 -13.75 11.53
C ALA A 277 -7.36 -13.48 12.62
N GLU A 278 -7.42 -12.28 13.15
CA GLU A 278 -8.45 -11.88 14.11
C GLU A 278 -9.85 -11.89 13.48
N ALA A 279 -10.00 -11.36 12.26
CA ALA A 279 -11.25 -11.47 11.53
C ALA A 279 -11.66 -12.95 11.33
N TYR A 280 -10.71 -13.78 10.93
CA TYR A 280 -10.94 -15.21 10.73
C TYR A 280 -11.37 -15.91 12.02
N GLN A 281 -10.74 -15.62 13.15
CA GLN A 281 -11.13 -16.17 14.46
C GLN A 281 -12.55 -15.77 14.87
N ARG A 282 -12.99 -14.57 14.49
CA ARG A 282 -14.33 -14.04 14.78
C ARG A 282 -15.45 -14.67 13.95
N GLY A 283 -15.18 -15.23 12.78
CA GLY A 283 -16.24 -15.78 11.92
C GLY A 283 -15.78 -16.47 10.63
N GLY A 284 -14.57 -16.98 10.60
CA GLY A 284 -14.00 -17.69 9.44
C GLY A 284 -13.92 -16.81 8.19
N TRP A 285 -13.90 -17.42 7.04
CA TRP A 285 -13.79 -16.71 5.75
C TRP A 285 -14.88 -15.67 5.51
N LYS A 286 -16.11 -15.91 6.04
CA LYS A 286 -17.20 -14.92 5.94
C LYS A 286 -16.88 -13.61 6.66
N ALA A 287 -16.12 -13.66 7.75
CA ALA A 287 -15.70 -12.44 8.43
C ALA A 287 -14.54 -11.76 7.67
N VAL A 288 -13.67 -12.53 7.03
CA VAL A 288 -12.63 -11.99 6.13
C VAL A 288 -13.26 -11.30 4.91
N ASP A 289 -14.30 -11.89 4.30
CA ASP A 289 -15.03 -11.26 3.18
C ASP A 289 -15.63 -9.89 3.54
N LYS A 290 -16.05 -9.71 4.80
CA LYS A 290 -16.56 -8.42 5.28
C LYS A 290 -15.50 -7.32 5.30
N LEU A 291 -14.23 -7.67 5.45
CA LEU A 291 -13.14 -6.69 5.39
C LEU A 291 -13.04 -6.03 4.02
N TYR A 292 -13.45 -6.70 2.95
CA TYR A 292 -13.53 -6.09 1.62
C TYR A 292 -14.79 -5.24 1.43
N ALA A 293 -15.89 -5.57 2.10
CA ALA A 293 -17.10 -4.75 2.05
C ALA A 293 -16.95 -3.44 2.84
N ASP A 294 -16.26 -3.48 3.98
CA ASP A 294 -16.01 -2.36 4.87
C ASP A 294 -14.52 -2.37 5.30
N PRO A 295 -13.60 -1.98 4.41
CA PRO A 295 -12.17 -2.12 4.67
C PRO A 295 -11.68 -1.15 5.75
N PRO A 296 -10.61 -1.50 6.47
CA PRO A 296 -9.96 -0.58 7.40
C PRO A 296 -9.55 0.70 6.68
N GLN A 297 -9.68 1.83 7.36
CA GLN A 297 -9.51 3.16 6.79
C GLN A 297 -8.13 3.76 7.05
N SER A 298 -7.27 3.03 7.78
CA SER A 298 -5.90 3.47 8.11
C SER A 298 -5.03 2.31 8.57
N THR A 299 -3.72 2.45 8.46
CA THR A 299 -2.75 1.53 9.08
C THR A 299 -2.90 1.49 10.60
N GLN A 300 -3.41 2.55 11.23
CA GLN A 300 -3.69 2.58 12.66
C GLN A 300 -4.66 1.46 13.10
N GLN A 301 -5.71 1.20 12.30
CA GLN A 301 -6.65 0.11 12.57
C GLN A 301 -6.05 -1.28 12.35
N ILE A 302 -5.03 -1.40 11.50
CA ILE A 302 -4.27 -2.64 11.32
C ILE A 302 -3.32 -2.85 12.51
N ILE A 303 -2.65 -1.78 12.98
CA ILE A 303 -1.71 -1.79 14.12
C ILE A 303 -2.43 -2.12 15.42
N ASP A 304 -3.60 -1.53 15.61
CA ASP A 304 -4.48 -1.77 16.76
C ASP A 304 -5.86 -2.23 16.26
N PRO A 305 -6.06 -3.55 16.08
CA PRO A 305 -7.33 -4.09 15.59
C PRO A 305 -8.55 -3.73 16.44
N SER A 306 -8.37 -3.39 17.71
CA SER A 306 -9.48 -2.95 18.58
C SER A 306 -10.16 -1.69 18.03
N LEU A 307 -9.40 -0.82 17.34
CA LEU A 307 -9.91 0.38 16.67
C LEU A 307 -10.75 0.11 15.40
N TYR A 308 -10.82 -1.15 14.98
CA TYR A 308 -11.69 -1.59 13.92
C TYR A 308 -12.83 -2.48 14.44
N PHE A 309 -12.49 -3.47 15.27
CA PHE A 309 -13.45 -4.51 15.69
C PHE A 309 -14.26 -4.14 16.94
N GLU A 310 -13.71 -3.37 17.88
CA GLU A 310 -14.30 -3.12 19.19
C GLU A 310 -14.72 -1.67 19.41
N HIS A 311 -13.82 -0.74 19.08
CA HIS A 311 -14.01 0.70 19.25
C HIS A 311 -13.74 1.43 17.93
N PRO A 312 -14.57 1.24 16.88
CA PRO A 312 -14.29 1.74 15.55
C PRO A 312 -13.94 3.22 15.56
N THR A 313 -12.70 3.50 15.20
CA THR A 313 -12.15 4.87 15.17
C THR A 313 -11.72 5.19 13.76
N LEU A 314 -12.34 6.19 13.15
CA LEU A 314 -12.02 6.64 11.79
C LEU A 314 -11.03 7.79 11.84
N PRO A 315 -10.09 7.88 10.87
CA PRO A 315 -9.20 9.03 10.77
C PRO A 315 -9.96 10.29 10.37
N SER A 316 -9.48 11.43 10.87
CA SER A 316 -9.95 12.75 10.45
C SER A 316 -9.57 13.00 8.99
N THR A 317 -10.48 13.61 8.25
CA THR A 317 -10.17 14.11 6.91
C THR A 317 -9.43 15.42 7.00
N VAL A 318 -8.16 15.45 6.57
CA VAL A 318 -7.32 16.64 6.56
C VAL A 318 -7.21 17.16 5.12
N THR A 319 -7.44 18.46 4.95
CA THR A 319 -7.25 19.16 3.68
C THR A 319 -6.22 20.26 3.85
N VAL A 320 -5.19 20.30 3.00
CA VAL A 320 -4.18 21.36 2.99
C VAL A 320 -4.46 22.30 1.84
N ALA A 321 -4.67 23.59 2.15
CA ALA A 321 -4.95 24.64 1.19
C ALA A 321 -4.22 25.95 1.57
N GLY A 322 -4.35 27.00 0.74
CA GLY A 322 -3.78 28.31 1.01
C GLY A 322 -2.34 28.51 0.56
N TYR A 323 -1.59 27.44 0.28
CA TYR A 323 -0.22 27.53 -0.22
C TYR A 323 -0.14 28.17 -1.61
N GLN A 324 -1.15 28.02 -2.45
CA GLN A 324 -1.21 28.58 -3.80
C GLN A 324 -1.13 30.11 -3.80
N SER A 325 -1.81 30.76 -2.87
CA SER A 325 -1.81 32.24 -2.73
C SER A 325 -0.54 32.77 -2.08
N ALA A 326 0.14 31.93 -1.27
CA ALA A 326 1.33 32.31 -0.53
C ALA A 326 2.65 32.06 -1.32
N LEU A 327 2.65 31.17 -2.30
CA LEU A 327 3.86 30.69 -2.95
C LEU A 327 3.79 30.89 -4.47
N ALA A 328 4.18 32.08 -4.94
CA ALA A 328 4.23 32.34 -6.38
C ALA A 328 5.24 31.44 -7.12
N GLY A 329 4.82 30.84 -8.21
CA GLY A 329 5.65 29.95 -9.04
C GLY A 329 5.80 28.53 -8.51
N TRP A 330 5.29 28.20 -7.33
CA TRP A 330 5.21 26.83 -6.83
C TRP A 330 3.94 26.15 -7.34
N ARG A 331 4.06 24.88 -7.73
CA ARG A 331 2.93 24.05 -8.12
C ARG A 331 2.83 22.81 -7.23
N LYS A 332 1.63 22.34 -7.00
CA LYS A 332 1.43 21.02 -6.38
C LYS A 332 1.93 19.94 -7.35
N ALA A 333 2.91 19.18 -6.91
CA ALA A 333 3.38 17.99 -7.60
C ALA A 333 2.52 16.79 -7.23
N ASP A 334 2.29 16.60 -5.91
CA ASP A 334 1.48 15.50 -5.39
C ASP A 334 0.90 15.81 -4.01
N GLU A 335 0.10 14.90 -3.48
CA GLU A 335 -0.41 14.92 -2.11
C GLU A 335 -0.71 13.51 -1.63
N ASP A 336 -0.50 13.26 -0.32
CA ASP A 336 -0.70 11.94 0.27
C ASP A 336 -1.12 12.02 1.75
N THR A 337 -1.42 10.85 2.33
CA THR A 337 -1.60 10.60 3.76
C THR A 337 -0.62 9.51 4.18
N LEU A 338 0.23 9.79 5.17
CA LEU A 338 1.25 8.86 5.64
C LEU A 338 0.72 7.88 6.71
N GLY A 339 -0.24 8.31 7.51
CA GLY A 339 -0.82 7.48 8.54
C GLY A 339 0.09 7.24 9.75
N GLU A 340 -0.37 6.38 10.66
CA GLU A 340 0.40 6.04 11.85
C GLU A 340 1.69 5.31 11.51
N LEU A 341 1.65 4.37 10.55
CA LEU A 341 2.86 3.64 10.16
C LEU A 341 3.93 4.57 9.60
N GLY A 342 3.56 5.49 8.70
CA GLY A 342 4.49 6.46 8.15
C GLY A 342 5.10 7.36 9.22
N LEU A 343 4.30 7.79 10.22
CA LEU A 343 4.82 8.53 11.36
C LEU A 343 5.81 7.71 12.19
N ARG A 344 5.53 6.43 12.44
CA ARG A 344 6.46 5.53 13.14
C ARG A 344 7.79 5.46 12.41
N ILE A 345 7.78 5.21 11.11
CA ILE A 345 8.99 5.13 10.28
C ILE A 345 9.80 6.43 10.35
N VAL A 346 9.14 7.57 10.17
CA VAL A 346 9.78 8.90 10.22
C VAL A 346 10.44 9.15 11.58
N ILE A 347 9.75 8.84 12.69
CA ILE A 347 10.28 9.00 14.04
C ILE A 347 11.48 8.07 14.28
N GLU A 348 11.39 6.83 13.84
CA GLU A 348 12.43 5.82 14.06
C GLU A 348 13.67 6.03 13.20
N ASN A 349 13.52 6.44 11.94
CA ASN A 349 14.65 6.71 11.04
C ASN A 349 15.59 7.79 11.58
N THR A 350 15.08 8.70 12.37
CA THR A 350 15.78 9.92 12.74
C THR A 350 16.34 9.89 14.16
N ARG A 351 16.00 8.89 14.97
CA ARG A 351 16.42 8.83 16.39
C ARG A 351 17.79 8.19 16.64
N GLY A 352 18.38 7.53 15.71
CA GLY A 352 19.79 7.07 15.71
C GLY A 352 20.31 6.22 16.88
N THR A 353 19.74 6.23 18.07
CA THR A 353 20.37 5.60 19.26
C THR A 353 19.45 5.20 20.42
N ALA A 354 18.19 5.57 20.49
CA ALA A 354 17.32 5.17 21.61
C ALA A 354 16.08 4.45 21.11
N SER A 355 15.56 3.51 21.91
CA SER A 355 14.30 2.82 21.62
C SER A 355 13.24 3.83 21.17
N PRO A 356 12.69 3.69 19.96
CA PRO A 356 11.74 4.65 19.45
C PRO A 356 10.51 4.67 20.35
N ASP A 357 10.09 5.89 20.76
CA ASP A 357 8.81 6.03 21.43
C ASP A 357 7.69 5.95 20.41
N VAL A 358 7.32 4.71 20.06
CA VAL A 358 6.23 4.42 19.13
C VAL A 358 4.89 5.02 19.59
N THR A 359 4.78 5.36 20.89
CA THR A 359 3.56 5.99 21.43
C THR A 359 3.34 7.40 20.87
N LEU A 360 4.39 8.05 20.34
CA LEU A 360 4.25 9.36 19.68
C LEU A 360 3.36 9.27 18.43
N ALA A 361 3.46 8.18 17.66
CA ALA A 361 2.64 7.97 16.47
C ALA A 361 1.20 7.52 16.83
N ALA A 362 1.03 6.79 17.92
CA ALA A 362 -0.28 6.27 18.35
C ALA A 362 -1.32 7.39 18.65
N GLY A 363 -0.86 8.61 18.90
CA GLY A 363 -1.74 9.79 19.02
C GLY A 363 -2.26 10.35 17.69
N TRP A 364 -1.80 9.82 16.54
CA TRP A 364 -2.26 10.24 15.21
C TRP A 364 -3.77 10.10 15.07
N ALA A 365 -4.38 11.09 14.39
CA ALA A 365 -5.81 11.11 14.11
C ALA A 365 -6.11 11.44 12.64
N GLY A 366 -5.11 11.81 11.87
CA GLY A 366 -5.23 12.14 10.45
C GLY A 366 -4.09 13.02 10.00
N ASP A 367 -3.75 12.97 8.71
CA ASP A 367 -2.77 13.88 8.13
C ASP A 367 -2.99 14.09 6.65
N ARG A 368 -2.36 15.12 6.12
CA ARG A 368 -2.24 15.39 4.70
C ARG A 368 -0.92 16.07 4.42
N ILE A 369 -0.11 15.47 3.56
CA ILE A 369 1.11 16.05 3.04
C ILE A 369 0.91 16.48 1.59
N VAL A 370 1.35 17.70 1.28
CA VAL A 370 1.35 18.25 -0.09
C VAL A 370 2.79 18.47 -0.50
N MET A 371 3.16 17.88 -1.62
CA MET A 371 4.45 18.08 -2.26
C MET A 371 4.37 19.23 -3.26
N LEU A 372 5.30 20.16 -3.13
CA LEU A 372 5.39 21.35 -3.95
C LEU A 372 6.69 21.33 -4.76
N ARG A 373 6.61 21.81 -6.01
CA ARG A 373 7.78 21.98 -6.88
C ARG A 373 7.83 23.38 -7.49
N LYS A 374 9.08 23.89 -7.63
CA LYS A 374 9.40 25.11 -8.39
C LYS A 374 10.73 24.88 -9.09
N GLY A 375 10.70 24.61 -10.41
CA GLY A 375 11.88 24.11 -11.10
C GLY A 375 12.33 22.78 -10.47
N GLU A 376 13.59 22.71 -10.10
CA GLU A 376 14.18 21.56 -9.40
C GLU A 376 13.93 21.55 -7.89
N ALA A 377 13.52 22.69 -7.32
CA ALA A 377 13.25 22.79 -5.89
C ALA A 377 12.03 21.95 -5.50
N THR A 378 12.16 21.20 -4.41
CA THR A 378 11.09 20.41 -3.78
C THR A 378 10.85 20.92 -2.37
N SER A 379 9.60 21.03 -1.98
CA SER A 379 9.18 21.36 -0.61
C SER A 379 7.94 20.60 -0.22
N VAL A 380 7.70 20.48 1.07
CA VAL A 380 6.51 19.84 1.61
C VAL A 380 5.76 20.76 2.54
N VAL A 381 4.44 20.67 2.53
CA VAL A 381 3.52 21.24 3.50
C VAL A 381 2.71 20.07 4.07
N TRP A 382 2.91 19.78 5.35
CA TRP A 382 2.31 18.61 6.01
C TRP A 382 1.51 19.06 7.22
N LEU A 383 0.20 18.85 7.19
CA LEU A 383 -0.72 19.12 8.28
C LEU A 383 -1.15 17.81 8.93
N LEU A 384 -0.87 17.70 10.23
CA LEU A 384 -1.18 16.53 11.04
C LEU A 384 -2.23 16.90 12.08
N ALA A 385 -3.16 16.00 12.31
CA ALA A 385 -4.12 16.02 13.40
C ALA A 385 -3.80 14.92 14.41
N PHE A 386 -3.91 15.22 15.69
CA PHE A 386 -3.73 14.28 16.80
C PHE A 386 -5.02 14.20 17.62
N ARG A 387 -5.18 13.09 18.36
CA ARG A 387 -6.37 12.84 19.19
C ARG A 387 -6.54 13.90 20.30
N ASP A 388 -5.41 14.46 20.79
CA ASP A 388 -5.39 15.47 21.84
C ASP A 388 -4.18 16.40 21.70
N ALA A 389 -4.25 17.55 22.37
CA ALA A 389 -3.19 18.57 22.35
C ALA A 389 -1.89 18.10 23.01
N GLY A 390 -1.96 17.19 23.97
CA GLY A 390 -0.78 16.61 24.62
C GLY A 390 0.02 15.74 23.66
N SER A 391 -0.65 14.89 22.89
CA SER A 391 -0.05 14.07 21.82
C SER A 391 0.58 14.94 20.73
N ALA A 392 -0.15 15.97 20.25
CA ALA A 392 0.37 16.94 19.29
C ALA A 392 1.63 17.65 19.80
N SER A 393 1.62 18.09 21.06
CA SER A 393 2.74 18.80 21.69
C SER A 393 3.98 17.90 21.82
N ARG A 394 3.80 16.65 22.27
CA ARG A 394 4.91 15.67 22.35
C ARG A 394 5.51 15.41 20.98
N PHE A 395 4.67 15.13 19.98
CA PHE A 395 5.12 14.93 18.61
C PHE A 395 5.89 16.16 18.10
N ALA A 396 5.30 17.35 18.15
CA ALA A 396 5.92 18.58 17.67
C ALA A 396 7.28 18.86 18.33
N GLY A 397 7.40 18.59 19.64
CA GLY A 397 8.63 18.76 20.41
C GLY A 397 9.75 17.81 19.98
N VAL A 398 9.42 16.54 19.74
CA VAL A 398 10.38 15.54 19.25
C VAL A 398 10.71 15.79 17.79
N TYR A 399 9.69 15.97 16.95
CA TYR A 399 9.86 16.05 15.50
C TYR A 399 10.64 17.31 15.04
N ARG A 400 10.53 18.41 15.80
CA ARG A 400 11.38 19.60 15.57
C ARG A 400 12.86 19.23 15.71
N LYS A 401 13.25 18.51 16.75
CA LYS A 401 14.64 18.05 16.94
C LYS A 401 15.10 17.08 15.83
N VAL A 402 14.17 16.26 15.34
CA VAL A 402 14.41 15.36 14.21
C VAL A 402 14.77 16.18 12.97
N LEU A 403 13.96 17.17 12.62
CA LEU A 403 14.20 18.01 11.45
C LEU A 403 15.47 18.90 11.62
N ASP A 404 15.74 19.39 12.83
CA ASP A 404 16.99 20.11 13.14
C ASP A 404 18.22 19.24 12.84
N HIS A 405 18.19 17.98 13.25
CA HIS A 405 19.25 17.03 12.95
C HIS A 405 19.35 16.71 11.46
N LEU A 406 18.22 16.44 10.82
CA LEU A 406 18.15 16.05 9.41
C LEU A 406 18.66 17.14 8.47
N HIS A 407 18.30 18.40 8.73
CA HIS A 407 18.61 19.53 7.85
C HIS A 407 19.85 20.30 8.26
N GLY A 408 20.41 20.07 9.44
CA GLY A 408 21.60 20.74 9.95
C GLY A 408 21.45 22.26 10.17
N ARG A 409 20.27 22.85 9.86
CA ARG A 409 19.95 24.25 10.05
C ARG A 409 18.45 24.47 10.27
N PRO A 410 18.05 25.24 11.31
CA PRO A 410 16.65 25.49 11.61
C PRO A 410 15.85 26.25 10.53
N ALA A 411 16.54 26.96 9.63
CA ALA A 411 15.88 27.75 8.57
C ALA A 411 15.24 26.87 7.48
N ALA A 412 15.70 25.62 7.31
CA ALA A 412 15.21 24.74 6.23
C ALA A 412 13.85 24.09 6.54
N HIS A 413 13.28 24.32 7.70
CA HIS A 413 11.99 23.77 8.09
C HIS A 413 11.28 24.64 9.14
N ARG A 414 9.98 24.42 9.31
CA ARG A 414 9.14 25.01 10.38
C ARG A 414 8.19 23.95 10.90
N VAL A 415 8.01 23.95 12.23
CA VAL A 415 7.04 23.10 12.92
C VAL A 415 6.21 24.01 13.84
N GLU A 416 4.96 24.21 13.52
CA GLU A 416 4.03 25.02 14.32
C GLU A 416 2.93 24.14 14.92
N LEU A 417 2.66 24.33 16.21
CA LEU A 417 1.61 23.64 16.98
C LEU A 417 0.44 24.57 17.20
N LYS A 418 -0.79 24.11 16.87
CA LYS A 418 -2.05 24.78 17.26
C LYS A 418 -3.06 23.77 17.78
N GLY A 419 -3.32 23.81 19.08
CA GLY A 419 -4.22 22.84 19.72
C GLY A 419 -3.75 21.41 19.53
N SER A 420 -4.56 20.57 18.91
CA SER A 420 -4.23 19.17 18.56
C SER A 420 -3.69 19.01 17.14
N ALA A 421 -3.30 20.07 16.46
CA ALA A 421 -2.77 20.01 15.10
C ALA A 421 -1.33 20.55 15.03
N VAL A 422 -0.55 19.95 14.10
CA VAL A 422 0.84 20.34 13.82
C VAL A 422 0.99 20.62 12.33
N LEU A 423 1.50 21.79 11.99
CA LEU A 423 1.89 22.15 10.63
C LEU A 423 3.40 22.05 10.48
N VAL A 424 3.84 21.27 9.51
CA VAL A 424 5.25 21.14 9.12
C VAL A 424 5.42 21.70 7.72
N VAL A 425 6.43 22.53 7.53
CA VAL A 425 6.90 22.97 6.21
C VAL A 425 8.39 22.69 6.15
N ALA A 426 8.84 22.00 5.11
CA ALA A 426 10.26 21.68 4.90
C ALA A 426 10.66 21.92 3.44
N GLY A 427 11.96 22.21 3.23
CA GLY A 427 12.51 22.64 1.97
C GLY A 427 12.42 24.14 1.76
N GLU A 428 12.70 24.62 0.55
CA GLU A 428 12.83 26.07 0.25
C GLU A 428 11.56 26.90 0.53
N ALA A 429 10.36 26.26 0.53
CA ALA A 429 9.13 26.95 0.89
C ALA A 429 9.12 27.41 2.37
N ALA A 430 9.95 26.83 3.24
CA ALA A 430 10.10 27.25 4.62
C ALA A 430 10.62 28.69 4.77
N ASP A 431 11.38 29.18 3.80
CA ASP A 431 11.86 30.57 3.76
C ASP A 431 10.71 31.60 3.62
N HIS A 432 9.55 31.13 3.20
CA HIS A 432 8.34 31.93 3.02
C HIS A 432 7.29 31.71 4.10
N TYR A 433 7.68 31.12 5.23
CA TYR A 433 6.76 30.67 6.25
C TYR A 433 5.87 31.78 6.83
N ASP A 434 6.40 32.99 6.97
CA ASP A 434 5.65 34.12 7.56
C ASP A 434 4.35 34.45 6.83
N ARG A 435 4.29 34.20 5.54
CA ARG A 435 3.07 34.32 4.71
C ARG A 435 2.38 32.97 4.48
N LEU A 436 3.18 31.89 4.36
CA LEU A 436 2.67 30.54 4.06
C LEU A 436 1.91 29.95 5.24
N GLY A 437 2.49 29.95 6.44
CA GLY A 437 1.90 29.37 7.64
C GLY A 437 0.50 29.92 7.95
N PRO A 438 0.32 31.25 8.08
CA PRO A 438 -1.00 31.85 8.28
C PRO A 438 -2.01 31.54 7.17
N ALA A 439 -1.59 31.50 5.89
CA ALA A 439 -2.44 31.18 4.77
C ALA A 439 -2.92 29.73 4.80
N VAL A 440 -2.01 28.79 5.11
CA VAL A 440 -2.34 27.37 5.25
C VAL A 440 -3.29 27.14 6.42
N TRP A 441 -3.00 27.71 7.59
CA TRP A 441 -3.89 27.58 8.76
C TRP A 441 -5.29 28.14 8.52
N LYS A 442 -5.41 29.22 7.78
CA LYS A 442 -6.70 29.85 7.47
C LYS A 442 -7.54 29.05 6.48
N ALA A 443 -6.90 28.41 5.50
CA ALA A 443 -7.59 27.78 4.38
C ALA A 443 -7.73 26.25 4.51
N SER A 444 -6.92 25.62 5.36
CA SER A 444 -6.95 24.18 5.59
C SER A 444 -8.07 23.77 6.54
N THR A 445 -8.50 22.50 6.44
CA THR A 445 -9.55 21.95 7.32
C THR A 445 -9.12 20.63 7.91
N ILE A 446 -9.59 20.35 9.13
CA ILE A 446 -9.51 19.07 9.81
C ILE A 446 -10.94 18.71 10.21
N ALA A 447 -11.52 17.72 9.53
CA ALA A 447 -12.87 17.25 9.79
C ALA A 447 -12.82 15.90 10.52
N THR A 448 -13.15 15.92 11.82
CA THR A 448 -13.26 14.69 12.61
C THR A 448 -14.54 13.99 12.24
N PRO A 449 -14.49 12.71 11.85
CA PRO A 449 -15.68 11.94 11.54
C PRO A 449 -16.53 11.72 12.79
N PRO A 450 -17.85 11.54 12.65
CA PRO A 450 -18.67 11.08 13.77
C PRO A 450 -18.17 9.72 14.27
N PRO A 451 -18.42 9.36 15.55
CA PRO A 451 -18.07 8.04 16.07
C PRO A 451 -18.61 6.94 15.16
N ALA A 452 -17.74 6.02 14.75
CA ALA A 452 -18.15 4.91 13.92
C ALA A 452 -18.92 3.88 14.76
N VAL A 453 -19.91 3.23 14.15
CA VAL A 453 -20.66 2.15 14.78
C VAL A 453 -19.93 0.84 14.51
N ALA A 454 -19.72 0.04 15.56
CA ALA A 454 -19.03 -1.23 15.46
C ALA A 454 -19.66 -2.14 14.37
N PRO A 455 -18.83 -2.85 13.57
CA PRO A 455 -19.33 -3.79 12.57
C PRO A 455 -20.13 -4.90 13.26
N GLY A 456 -21.45 -4.92 13.08
CA GLY A 456 -22.31 -5.95 13.65
C GLY A 456 -23.65 -5.46 14.20
N ASN A 457 -23.91 -4.16 14.31
CA ASN A 457 -25.20 -3.63 14.70
C ASN A 457 -25.91 -2.97 13.52
N PRO A 458 -26.88 -3.65 12.85
CA PRO A 458 -27.54 -3.13 11.63
C PRO A 458 -28.45 -1.92 11.87
N SER A 459 -28.79 -1.60 13.13
CA SER A 459 -29.84 -0.66 13.44
C SER A 459 -29.46 0.83 13.46
N LEU A 460 -28.19 1.19 13.25
CA LEU A 460 -27.71 2.58 13.35
C LEU A 460 -27.07 3.15 12.08
N ARG A 461 -27.09 2.43 10.95
CA ARG A 461 -26.56 2.93 9.65
C ARG A 461 -27.56 3.75 8.81
N ALA A 462 -28.59 4.28 9.40
CA ALA A 462 -29.53 5.20 8.71
C ALA A 462 -29.16 6.64 9.06
N ASN A 463 -28.43 7.33 8.15
CA ASN A 463 -28.40 8.77 7.91
C ASN A 463 -27.00 9.34 7.64
N GLY A 464 -26.25 8.73 6.73
CA GLY A 464 -25.16 9.41 6.01
C GLY A 464 -25.50 9.41 4.51
N PRO A 465 -25.21 10.48 3.72
CA PRO A 465 -25.47 10.44 2.31
C PRO A 465 -24.70 9.29 1.64
N PRO A 466 -25.35 8.45 0.85
CA PRO A 466 -24.64 7.42 0.10
C PRO A 466 -23.71 8.13 -0.89
N ALA A 467 -22.44 7.78 -0.89
CA ALA A 467 -21.58 8.06 -2.02
C ALA A 467 -22.23 7.36 -3.22
N SER A 468 -22.92 8.13 -4.05
CA SER A 468 -23.60 7.65 -5.24
C SER A 468 -22.55 7.32 -6.30
N LEU A 469 -22.08 6.07 -6.30
CA LEU A 469 -21.57 5.42 -7.48
C LEU A 469 -22.78 4.86 -8.23
N THR A 470 -23.47 5.71 -8.99
CA THR A 470 -24.41 5.26 -10.01
C THR A 470 -23.63 4.64 -11.15
N LEU A 471 -23.55 3.32 -11.16
CA LEU A 471 -23.27 2.55 -12.38
C LEU A 471 -24.43 2.76 -13.38
N PRO A 472 -24.16 3.06 -14.66
CA PRO A 472 -25.20 3.15 -15.66
C PRO A 472 -25.82 1.77 -15.90
N ARG A 473 -27.08 1.60 -15.51
CA ARG A 473 -27.93 0.52 -16.03
C ARG A 473 -28.15 0.74 -17.53
N ARG A 474 -27.44 0.00 -18.35
CA ARG A 474 -27.86 -0.40 -19.70
C ARG A 474 -27.18 -1.69 -20.07
N LEU A 475 -27.97 -2.74 -20.09
CA LEU A 475 -28.21 -3.73 -21.13
C LEU A 475 -28.73 -5.03 -20.49
N ALA A 476 -30.01 -5.01 -20.21
CA ALA A 476 -30.81 -6.22 -20.20
C ALA A 476 -31.85 -6.04 -21.29
N ALA A 477 -31.58 -6.53 -22.48
CA ALA A 477 -32.52 -7.03 -23.50
C ALA A 477 -31.74 -7.33 -24.78
N ALA A 478 -31.87 -8.53 -25.20
CA ALA A 478 -31.66 -9.11 -26.51
C ALA A 478 -30.50 -10.16 -26.57
N TYR A 479 -31.04 -11.35 -26.72
CA TYR A 479 -30.51 -12.66 -27.16
C TYR A 479 -29.82 -13.52 -26.13
#